data_b1e10e24a97b73a08f0ed15167abf53f
#
_entry.id   b1e10e24a97b73a08f0ed15167abf53f
#
_cell.length_a   1.000
_cell.length_b   1.000
_cell.length_c   1.000
_cell.angle_alpha   90.00
_cell.angle_beta   90.00
_cell.angle_gamma   90.00
#
_symmetry.space_group_name_H-M   'P 1'
#
loop_
_entity.id
_entity.type
_entity.pdbx_description
1 polymer ?
#
loop_
_entity_poly.entity_id
_entity_poly.type
_entity_poly.pdbx_seq_one_letter_code
_entity_poly.pdbx_strand_id
1 'polypeptide(L)'
;MSKTTTNAGYAALKYLGLLPAAALLLAFVTLPAAAGTVRIYVTNSAGDSVHVVDPATNKVVQVIKGIEAAHGINFAPDGTRVYVSNEADSTLDVFDRKSGKIMKKVPLSGHPNNIAVTKDGGRVVVAIAEEAGALDFIDTNSLSKAKTIPVNGRQHNVYVTPDGKYSVSGSTRTGVMSVIDLQTEQPAWELKLDAGIRPMTFEVGPDGSTRRVFAQLSNLNGFAVVDFATRKEIEKIKFPDEPTGYGAQEQRLGAPSHGIGVAPDGKTLWVTSLMANAVFVYSLPELKLQGHVALPDLKLKGFTQPFGALPNWVTFTPDSKLIYVSNSGIRSVSAIDTRAMKVVANIPVGEVPKRINTLAMR
;
A
#
# COMPACT_ATOMS: atom_id res chain seq x y z
N MET A 1 -1.13 -29.32 -109.81
CA MET A 1 0.09 -28.54 -110.04
C MET A 1 0.58 -28.08 -108.63
N SER A 2 1.60 -28.76 -108.23
CA SER A 2 2.93 -28.26 -107.89
C SER A 2 3.00 -27.36 -106.68
N LYS A 3 3.76 -27.57 -105.71
CA LYS A 3 5.02 -28.09 -105.29
C LYS A 3 5.19 -27.82 -103.83
N THR A 4 5.51 -28.82 -103.05
CA THR A 4 6.66 -28.93 -102.16
C THR A 4 7.36 -27.63 -101.67
N THR A 5 7.56 -27.49 -100.35
CA THR A 5 8.91 -27.65 -99.78
C THR A 5 8.90 -27.54 -98.25
N THR A 6 9.62 -28.48 -97.72
CA THR A 6 10.18 -28.60 -96.37
C THR A 6 10.90 -27.33 -95.85
N ASN A 7 10.88 -27.06 -94.59
CA ASN A 7 12.14 -27.03 -93.81
C ASN A 7 11.96 -26.99 -92.32
N ALA A 8 12.86 -27.71 -91.73
CA ALA A 8 13.15 -27.86 -90.32
C ALA A 8 13.59 -26.57 -89.61
N GLY A 9 13.48 -26.51 -88.37
CA GLY A 9 14.15 -25.50 -87.63
C GLY A 9 13.92 -25.36 -86.13
N TYR A 10 14.73 -26.04 -85.43
CA TYR A 10 15.26 -25.64 -84.07
C TYR A 10 14.32 -25.37 -82.89
N ALA A 11 14.38 -26.31 -81.98
CA ALA A 11 13.97 -26.17 -80.59
C ALA A 11 14.90 -25.19 -79.86
N ALA A 12 14.35 -24.18 -79.28
CA ALA A 12 15.06 -23.31 -78.30
C ALA A 12 14.53 -23.59 -76.90
N LEU A 13 15.32 -24.29 -76.12
CA LEU A 13 15.14 -24.46 -74.69
C LEU A 13 15.26 -23.12 -73.99
N LYS A 14 14.20 -22.58 -73.44
CA LYS A 14 14.25 -21.46 -72.49
C LYS A 14 14.43 -21.97 -71.06
N TYR A 15 15.61 -21.79 -70.52
CA TYR A 15 15.87 -21.95 -69.10
C TYR A 15 15.15 -20.80 -68.35
N LEU A 16 14.09 -21.12 -67.58
CA LEU A 16 13.57 -20.23 -66.55
C LEU A 16 14.43 -20.41 -65.32
N GLY A 17 15.28 -19.39 -65.06
CA GLY A 17 16.00 -19.32 -63.81
C GLY A 17 15.06 -19.03 -62.66
N LEU A 18 14.96 -19.97 -61.71
CA LEU A 18 14.35 -19.79 -60.39
C LEU A 18 15.30 -18.95 -59.54
N LEU A 19 14.94 -17.69 -59.32
CA LEU A 19 15.56 -16.87 -58.28
C LEU A 19 15.06 -17.33 -56.91
N PRO A 20 15.95 -17.59 -55.93
CA PRO A 20 15.50 -17.93 -54.59
C PRO A 20 14.95 -16.64 -53.93
N ALA A 21 13.67 -16.69 -53.52
CA ALA A 21 13.08 -15.67 -52.64
C ALA A 21 13.78 -15.73 -51.27
N ALA A 22 14.69 -14.81 -51.04
CA ALA A 22 15.24 -14.61 -49.70
C ALA A 22 14.14 -14.04 -48.79
N ALA A 23 13.56 -14.90 -47.98
CA ALA A 23 12.66 -14.47 -46.90
C ALA A 23 13.47 -13.71 -45.86
N LEU A 24 13.36 -12.37 -45.83
CA LEU A 24 13.89 -11.50 -44.79
C LEU A 24 13.06 -11.80 -43.52
N LEU A 25 13.57 -12.64 -42.61
CA LEU A 25 13.07 -12.76 -41.25
C LEU A 25 13.41 -11.45 -40.52
N LEU A 26 12.44 -10.53 -40.43
CA LEU A 26 12.46 -9.41 -39.49
C LEU A 26 12.31 -9.99 -38.09
N ALA A 27 13.44 -10.19 -37.40
CA ALA A 27 13.44 -10.45 -35.98
C ALA A 27 12.93 -9.18 -35.28
N PHE A 28 11.68 -9.17 -34.86
CA PHE A 28 11.19 -8.19 -33.91
C PHE A 28 11.95 -8.39 -32.59
N VAL A 29 13.00 -7.60 -32.39
CA VAL A 29 13.59 -7.44 -31.07
C VAL A 29 12.53 -6.69 -30.22
N THR A 30 11.73 -7.42 -29.49
CA THR A 30 10.90 -6.85 -28.42
C THR A 30 11.86 -6.34 -27.37
N LEU A 31 12.16 -5.03 -27.39
CA LEU A 31 12.80 -4.39 -26.27
C LEU A 31 11.92 -4.67 -25.04
N PRO A 32 12.51 -5.15 -23.93
CA PRO A 32 11.75 -5.31 -22.70
C PRO A 32 11.18 -3.93 -22.36
N ALA A 33 9.85 -3.87 -22.16
CA ALA A 33 9.22 -2.66 -21.65
C ALA A 33 10.01 -2.22 -20.43
N ALA A 34 10.46 -0.97 -20.41
CA ALA A 34 11.21 -0.44 -19.28
C ALA A 34 10.42 -0.76 -18.01
N ALA A 35 11.01 -1.59 -17.15
CA ALA A 35 10.35 -1.96 -15.90
C ALA A 35 10.01 -0.68 -15.15
N GLY A 36 8.71 -0.47 -14.91
CA GLY A 36 8.23 0.75 -14.26
C GLY A 36 8.99 0.98 -12.95
N THR A 37 9.30 2.24 -12.66
CA THR A 37 10.07 2.57 -11.46
C THR A 37 9.18 2.40 -10.22
N VAL A 38 9.59 1.56 -9.28
CA VAL A 38 8.94 1.39 -7.98
C VAL A 38 9.68 2.18 -6.91
N ARG A 39 8.96 2.86 -6.04
CA ARG A 39 9.51 3.58 -4.87
C ARG A 39 8.65 3.33 -3.64
N ILE A 40 9.32 3.17 -2.50
CA ILE A 40 8.70 2.98 -1.19
C ILE A 40 8.88 4.29 -0.41
N TYR A 41 7.78 4.92 -0.05
CA TYR A 41 7.77 6.17 0.70
C TYR A 41 7.48 5.89 2.17
N VAL A 42 8.27 6.47 3.06
CA VAL A 42 8.23 6.25 4.51
C VAL A 42 8.10 7.59 5.22
N THR A 43 7.00 7.81 5.93
CA THR A 43 6.83 9.01 6.76
C THR A 43 7.50 8.83 8.11
N ASN A 44 8.24 9.85 8.58
CA ASN A 44 8.95 9.86 9.86
C ASN A 44 8.23 10.80 10.84
N SER A 45 7.31 10.22 11.65
CA SER A 45 6.32 10.99 12.42
C SER A 45 6.86 11.74 13.64
N ALA A 46 8.09 11.50 14.06
CA ALA A 46 8.77 12.31 15.09
C ALA A 46 9.89 13.18 14.49
N GLY A 47 9.89 13.32 13.17
CA GLY A 47 10.84 14.15 12.43
C GLY A 47 10.13 15.07 11.44
N ASP A 48 10.89 15.60 10.50
CA ASP A 48 10.46 16.59 9.51
C ASP A 48 10.50 16.07 8.07
N SER A 49 10.48 14.74 7.87
CA SER A 49 10.85 14.19 6.57
C SER A 49 10.06 12.95 6.14
N VAL A 50 10.05 12.75 4.83
CA VAL A 50 9.67 11.50 4.15
C VAL A 50 10.90 10.92 3.47
N HIS A 51 11.23 9.67 3.75
CA HIS A 51 12.30 8.95 3.07
C HIS A 51 11.75 8.10 1.93
N VAL A 52 12.46 8.11 0.80
CA VAL A 52 12.11 7.34 -0.39
C VAL A 52 13.14 6.25 -0.60
N VAL A 53 12.70 4.99 -0.56
CA VAL A 53 13.53 3.81 -0.73
C VAL A 53 13.35 3.22 -2.12
N ASP A 54 14.47 2.84 -2.73
CA ASP A 54 14.48 2.06 -3.97
C ASP A 54 14.49 0.56 -3.64
N PRO A 55 13.44 -0.20 -3.99
CA PRO A 55 13.39 -1.64 -3.70
C PRO A 55 14.41 -2.47 -4.50
N ALA A 56 14.94 -1.96 -5.62
CA ALA A 56 15.98 -2.67 -6.36
C ALA A 56 17.32 -2.72 -5.61
N THR A 57 17.57 -1.72 -4.77
CA THR A 57 18.84 -1.59 -4.03
C THR A 57 18.68 -1.64 -2.51
N ASN A 58 17.44 -1.55 -2.00
CA ASN A 58 17.10 -1.39 -0.59
C ASN A 58 17.84 -0.22 0.07
N LYS A 59 17.96 0.91 -0.64
CA LYS A 59 18.60 2.13 -0.16
C LYS A 59 17.67 3.32 -0.22
N VAL A 60 17.83 4.27 0.71
CA VAL A 60 17.21 5.59 0.62
C VAL A 60 17.83 6.34 -0.54
N VAL A 61 17.01 6.77 -1.49
CA VAL A 61 17.43 7.49 -2.73
C VAL A 61 16.99 8.94 -2.74
N GLN A 62 16.04 9.33 -1.88
CA GLN A 62 15.59 10.71 -1.73
C GLN A 62 15.10 10.94 -0.30
N VAL A 63 15.31 12.16 0.22
CA VAL A 63 14.73 12.64 1.47
C VAL A 63 13.98 13.93 1.16
N ILE A 64 12.66 13.92 1.40
CA ILE A 64 11.79 15.08 1.27
C ILE A 64 11.66 15.67 2.67
N LYS A 65 12.04 16.95 2.85
CA LYS A 65 12.05 17.65 4.13
C LYS A 65 10.96 18.71 4.23
N GLY A 66 10.74 19.22 5.44
CA GLY A 66 9.83 20.33 5.72
C GLY A 66 8.39 19.89 5.97
N ILE A 67 8.19 18.61 6.36
CA ILE A 67 6.91 18.10 6.82
C ILE A 67 7.07 17.62 8.24
N GLU A 68 6.79 18.47 9.19
CA GLU A 68 6.84 18.15 10.60
C GLU A 68 5.71 17.16 10.94
N ALA A 69 6.04 16.09 11.69
CA ALA A 69 5.09 15.05 12.07
C ALA A 69 4.33 14.43 10.85
N ALA A 70 5.07 14.12 9.78
CA ALA A 70 4.52 13.46 8.59
C ALA A 70 3.84 12.13 8.96
N HIS A 71 2.57 11.92 8.56
CA HIS A 71 1.82 10.73 8.95
C HIS A 71 1.29 9.93 7.75
N GLY A 72 0.06 10.17 7.30
CA GLY A 72 -0.50 9.50 6.12
C GLY A 72 0.21 9.89 4.83
N ILE A 73 0.39 8.93 3.91
CA ILE A 73 1.03 9.21 2.62
C ILE A 73 0.32 8.45 1.49
N ASN A 74 0.05 9.14 0.39
CA ASN A 74 -0.52 8.57 -0.81
C ASN A 74 -0.12 9.40 -2.05
N PHE A 75 -0.53 8.98 -3.25
CA PHE A 75 -0.06 9.51 -4.51
C PHE A 75 -1.21 9.82 -5.45
N ALA A 76 -1.01 10.80 -6.33
CA ALA A 76 -1.87 10.95 -7.50
C ALA A 76 -1.71 9.70 -8.41
N PRO A 77 -2.78 9.23 -9.07
CA PRO A 77 -2.71 8.05 -9.95
C PRO A 77 -1.71 8.17 -11.09
N ASP A 78 -1.43 9.39 -11.55
CA ASP A 78 -0.42 9.68 -12.58
C ASP A 78 1.02 9.72 -12.02
N GLY A 79 1.18 9.56 -10.70
CA GLY A 79 2.46 9.60 -10.02
C GLY A 79 3.15 10.97 -9.99
N THR A 80 2.48 12.06 -10.34
CA THR A 80 3.09 13.40 -10.38
C THR A 80 3.14 14.06 -9.01
N ARG A 81 2.17 13.76 -8.12
CA ARG A 81 2.03 14.38 -6.80
C ARG A 81 2.10 13.36 -5.69
N VAL A 82 2.65 13.79 -4.57
CA VAL A 82 2.65 13.08 -3.30
C VAL A 82 1.82 13.88 -2.30
N TYR A 83 0.90 13.22 -1.64
CA TYR A 83 0.04 13.78 -0.60
C TYR A 83 0.48 13.25 0.75
N VAL A 84 0.67 14.13 1.73
CA VAL A 84 1.08 13.76 3.09
C VAL A 84 0.22 14.50 4.09
N SER A 85 -0.38 13.79 5.06
CA SER A 85 -0.99 14.46 6.20
C SER A 85 0.09 14.93 7.16
N ASN A 86 0.03 16.20 7.53
CA ASN A 86 0.92 16.86 8.47
C ASN A 86 0.18 17.05 9.79
N GLU A 87 0.58 16.27 10.80
CA GLU A 87 -0.09 16.29 12.11
C GLU A 87 0.22 17.58 12.89
N ALA A 88 1.40 18.17 12.71
CA ALA A 88 1.79 19.40 13.42
C ALA A 88 1.01 20.62 12.94
N ASP A 89 0.84 20.77 11.62
CA ASP A 89 0.19 21.94 11.01
C ASP A 89 -1.31 21.76 10.81
N SER A 90 -1.84 20.55 10.99
CA SER A 90 -3.22 20.18 10.61
C SER A 90 -3.51 20.48 9.13
N THR A 91 -2.60 20.06 8.24
CA THR A 91 -2.70 20.27 6.80
C THR A 91 -2.56 18.95 6.02
N LEU A 92 -3.06 18.96 4.79
CA LEU A 92 -2.65 18.04 3.74
C LEU A 92 -1.57 18.76 2.91
N ASP A 93 -0.33 18.29 3.02
CA ASP A 93 0.79 18.82 2.27
C ASP A 93 0.92 18.11 0.93
N VAL A 94 0.96 18.89 -0.15
CA VAL A 94 1.02 18.41 -1.53
C VAL A 94 2.39 18.72 -2.10
N PHE A 95 3.08 17.69 -2.61
CA PHE A 95 4.42 17.82 -3.18
C PHE A 95 4.44 17.48 -4.64
N ASP A 96 5.29 18.16 -5.38
CA ASP A 96 5.78 17.67 -6.66
C ASP A 96 6.72 16.47 -6.41
N ARG A 97 6.37 15.31 -6.90
CA ARG A 97 7.12 14.07 -6.65
C ARG A 97 8.57 14.14 -7.12
N LYS A 98 8.80 14.74 -8.30
CA LYS A 98 10.13 14.74 -8.94
C LYS A 98 11.12 15.64 -8.18
N SER A 99 10.69 16.83 -7.85
CA SER A 99 11.54 17.81 -7.15
C SER A 99 11.51 17.68 -5.62
N GLY A 100 10.46 17.04 -5.06
CA GLY A 100 10.22 17.00 -3.61
C GLY A 100 9.80 18.35 -3.03
N LYS A 101 9.45 19.34 -3.85
CA LYS A 101 9.04 20.67 -3.39
C LYS A 101 7.57 20.69 -3.01
N ILE A 102 7.26 21.38 -1.91
CA ILE A 102 5.88 21.65 -1.48
C ILE A 102 5.22 22.54 -2.54
N MET A 103 4.09 22.08 -3.06
CA MET A 103 3.23 22.82 -3.99
C MET A 103 2.14 23.59 -3.22
N LYS A 104 1.57 22.96 -2.20
CA LYS A 104 0.46 23.49 -1.43
C LYS A 104 0.40 22.84 -0.05
N LYS A 105 0.00 23.62 0.96
CA LYS A 105 -0.51 23.15 2.24
C LYS A 105 -2.01 23.46 2.28
N VAL A 106 -2.84 22.42 2.36
CA VAL A 106 -4.30 22.56 2.38
C VAL A 106 -4.76 22.44 3.82
N PRO A 107 -5.38 23.50 4.41
CA PRO A 107 -5.90 23.44 5.77
C PRO A 107 -7.01 22.39 5.91
N LEU A 108 -6.95 21.62 6.99
CA LEU A 108 -7.94 20.59 7.34
C LEU A 108 -8.88 21.06 8.44
N SER A 109 -9.96 20.32 8.68
CA SER A 109 -10.94 20.65 9.73
C SER A 109 -10.45 20.33 11.14
N GLY A 110 -9.35 19.57 11.28
CA GLY A 110 -8.74 19.20 12.55
C GLY A 110 -7.49 18.38 12.35
N HIS A 111 -7.02 17.75 13.42
CA HIS A 111 -5.82 16.92 13.44
C HIS A 111 -5.97 15.71 12.50
N PRO A 112 -5.14 15.60 11.45
CA PRO A 112 -5.27 14.49 10.49
C PRO A 112 -4.60 13.22 10.99
N ASN A 113 -4.97 12.07 10.38
CA ASN A 113 -4.24 10.83 10.51
C ASN A 113 -3.94 10.25 9.12
N ASN A 114 -4.56 9.14 8.72
CA ASN A 114 -4.31 8.53 7.43
C ASN A 114 -5.10 9.20 6.30
N ILE A 115 -4.66 8.97 5.07
CA ILE A 115 -5.27 9.52 3.86
C ILE A 115 -5.47 8.43 2.81
N ALA A 116 -6.47 8.62 1.95
CA ALA A 116 -6.70 7.79 0.77
C ALA A 116 -6.97 8.68 -0.45
N VAL A 117 -6.57 8.21 -1.63
CA VAL A 117 -6.85 8.89 -2.91
C VAL A 117 -7.88 8.06 -3.67
N THR A 118 -8.90 8.71 -4.23
CA THR A 118 -9.89 8.05 -5.08
C THR A 118 -9.23 7.51 -6.36
N LYS A 119 -9.79 6.45 -6.94
CA LYS A 119 -9.19 5.80 -8.11
C LYS A 119 -9.06 6.70 -9.34
N ASP A 120 -10.00 7.62 -9.50
CA ASP A 120 -9.98 8.65 -10.55
C ASP A 120 -8.99 9.79 -10.23
N GLY A 121 -8.43 9.80 -9.02
CA GLY A 121 -7.54 10.86 -8.55
C GLY A 121 -8.23 12.18 -8.22
N GLY A 122 -9.55 12.27 -8.29
CA GLY A 122 -10.30 13.49 -8.10
C GLY A 122 -10.38 13.98 -6.65
N ARG A 123 -10.21 13.08 -5.68
CA ARG A 123 -10.28 13.39 -4.25
C ARG A 123 -9.13 12.77 -3.47
N VAL A 124 -8.65 13.52 -2.47
CA VAL A 124 -7.94 12.95 -1.31
C VAL A 124 -8.90 12.98 -0.13
N VAL A 125 -9.15 11.82 0.47
CA VAL A 125 -9.96 11.69 1.68
C VAL A 125 -9.03 11.62 2.87
N VAL A 126 -9.21 12.47 3.86
CA VAL A 126 -8.35 12.58 5.05
C VAL A 126 -9.16 12.21 6.29
N ALA A 127 -8.65 11.26 7.08
CA ALA A 127 -9.21 10.90 8.37
C ALA A 127 -8.86 11.97 9.42
N ILE A 128 -9.88 12.59 10.02
CA ILE A 128 -9.72 13.60 11.06
C ILE A 128 -9.86 12.95 12.43
N ALA A 129 -8.80 13.03 13.22
CA ALA A 129 -8.62 12.33 14.49
C ALA A 129 -9.08 13.15 15.69
N GLU A 130 -10.11 13.97 15.53
CA GLU A 130 -10.79 14.66 16.62
C GLU A 130 -11.83 13.76 17.30
N GLU A 131 -12.27 14.08 18.51
CA GLU A 131 -13.22 13.27 19.25
C GLU A 131 -14.57 13.10 18.55
N ALA A 132 -15.05 14.12 17.88
CA ALA A 132 -16.28 14.04 17.08
C ALA A 132 -16.10 13.15 15.82
N GLY A 133 -14.90 13.17 15.24
CA GLY A 133 -14.55 12.43 14.03
C GLY A 133 -15.12 13.04 12.74
N ALA A 134 -14.31 13.08 11.69
CA ALA A 134 -14.71 13.53 10.37
C ALA A 134 -13.84 12.91 9.28
N LEU A 135 -14.31 13.01 8.04
CA LEU A 135 -13.53 12.80 6.83
C LEU A 135 -13.53 14.11 6.04
N ASP A 136 -12.35 14.67 5.77
CA ASP A 136 -12.20 15.79 4.86
C ASP A 136 -11.96 15.29 3.44
N PHE A 137 -12.73 15.82 2.50
CA PHE A 137 -12.62 15.55 1.07
C PHE A 137 -11.92 16.74 0.42
N ILE A 138 -10.73 16.50 -0.10
CA ILE A 138 -9.90 17.51 -0.76
C ILE A 138 -10.01 17.32 -2.27
N ASP A 139 -10.36 18.37 -2.97
CA ASP A 139 -10.35 18.40 -4.43
C ASP A 139 -8.94 18.53 -4.96
N THR A 140 -8.50 17.59 -5.79
CA THR A 140 -7.12 17.50 -6.26
C THR A 140 -6.77 18.47 -7.38
N ASN A 141 -7.78 19.05 -8.05
CA ASN A 141 -7.57 20.05 -9.10
C ASN A 141 -7.38 21.44 -8.50
N SER A 142 -8.27 21.84 -7.60
CA SER A 142 -8.18 23.13 -6.92
C SER A 142 -7.24 23.15 -5.74
N LEU A 143 -6.82 21.96 -5.24
CA LEU A 143 -6.06 21.80 -4.00
C LEU A 143 -6.69 22.55 -2.83
N SER A 144 -7.98 22.31 -2.63
CA SER A 144 -8.78 22.92 -1.57
C SER A 144 -9.75 21.90 -0.95
N LYS A 145 -10.12 22.14 0.30
CA LYS A 145 -11.13 21.32 0.96
C LYS A 145 -12.50 21.57 0.35
N ALA A 146 -13.07 20.54 -0.27
CA ALA A 146 -14.38 20.60 -0.91
C ALA A 146 -15.50 20.35 0.12
N LYS A 147 -15.28 19.43 1.07
CA LYS A 147 -16.32 18.98 1.99
C LYS A 147 -15.70 18.36 3.25
N THR A 148 -16.42 18.46 4.36
CA THR A 148 -16.17 17.70 5.59
C THR A 148 -17.42 16.87 5.88
N ILE A 149 -17.26 15.55 6.03
CA ILE A 149 -18.34 14.63 6.37
C ILE A 149 -18.13 14.17 7.81
N PRO A 150 -19.05 14.48 8.74
CA PRO A 150 -19.01 13.94 10.10
C PRO A 150 -19.14 12.41 10.06
N VAL A 151 -18.33 11.73 10.87
CA VAL A 151 -18.37 10.28 11.07
C VAL A 151 -18.19 9.97 12.55
N ASN A 152 -18.46 8.73 12.95
CA ASN A 152 -18.58 8.37 14.35
C ASN A 152 -17.24 8.24 15.07
N GLY A 153 -16.88 9.25 15.87
CA GLY A 153 -15.72 9.27 16.79
C GLY A 153 -14.37 9.41 16.10
N ARG A 154 -13.31 9.45 16.89
CA ARG A 154 -11.93 9.72 16.47
C ARG A 154 -11.46 8.77 15.40
N GLN A 155 -11.28 9.27 14.17
CA GLN A 155 -10.83 8.47 13.03
C GLN A 155 -9.33 8.21 13.07
N HIS A 156 -8.94 6.97 12.75
CA HIS A 156 -7.54 6.58 12.68
C HIS A 156 -7.09 6.34 11.24
N ASN A 157 -7.92 5.68 10.45
CA ASN A 157 -7.57 5.36 9.07
C ASN A 157 -8.76 5.60 8.16
N VAL A 158 -8.43 5.87 6.88
CA VAL A 158 -9.38 5.88 5.79
C VAL A 158 -8.76 5.18 4.59
N TYR A 159 -9.58 4.45 3.85
CA TYR A 159 -9.21 3.71 2.65
C TYR A 159 -10.25 3.92 1.56
N VAL A 160 -9.88 3.71 0.32
CA VAL A 160 -10.80 3.53 -0.80
C VAL A 160 -10.90 2.05 -1.10
N THR A 161 -12.13 1.55 -1.28
CA THR A 161 -12.36 0.14 -1.60
C THR A 161 -11.71 -0.25 -2.93
N PRO A 162 -11.33 -1.54 -3.11
CA PRO A 162 -10.69 -2.02 -4.34
C PRO A 162 -11.48 -1.73 -5.62
N ASP A 163 -12.81 -1.66 -5.55
CA ASP A 163 -13.66 -1.29 -6.69
C ASP A 163 -13.82 0.24 -6.87
N GLY A 164 -13.29 1.03 -5.93
CA GLY A 164 -13.33 2.49 -5.97
C GLY A 164 -14.68 3.11 -5.59
N LYS A 165 -15.65 2.33 -5.10
CA LYS A 165 -17.01 2.83 -4.84
C LYS A 165 -17.17 3.50 -3.49
N TYR A 166 -16.40 3.08 -2.49
CA TYR A 166 -16.56 3.55 -1.12
C TYR A 166 -15.25 4.03 -0.51
N SER A 167 -15.32 4.99 0.41
CA SER A 167 -14.30 5.17 1.41
C SER A 167 -14.73 4.49 2.71
N VAL A 168 -13.76 3.82 3.36
CA VAL A 168 -13.98 3.09 4.61
C VAL A 168 -13.05 3.64 5.66
N SER A 169 -13.59 4.06 6.78
CA SER A 169 -12.81 4.58 7.91
C SER A 169 -13.13 3.84 9.21
N GLY A 170 -12.23 3.92 10.18
CA GLY A 170 -12.38 3.24 11.46
C GLY A 170 -12.03 4.14 12.64
N SER A 171 -12.90 4.15 13.65
CA SER A 171 -12.70 4.90 14.88
C SER A 171 -11.98 4.07 15.93
N THR A 172 -10.91 4.62 16.51
CA THR A 172 -10.19 3.99 17.64
C THR A 172 -10.91 4.16 18.96
N ARG A 173 -11.83 5.09 19.07
CA ARG A 173 -12.60 5.38 20.32
C ARG A 173 -13.91 4.62 20.36
N THR A 174 -14.69 4.71 19.30
CA THR A 174 -16.03 4.14 19.28
C THR A 174 -16.06 2.72 18.72
N GLY A 175 -15.01 2.28 17.98
CA GLY A 175 -15.01 0.99 17.29
C GLY A 175 -16.02 0.93 16.14
N VAL A 176 -16.43 2.09 15.61
CA VAL A 176 -17.33 2.17 14.45
C VAL A 176 -16.50 2.23 13.17
N MET A 177 -16.84 1.36 12.23
CA MET A 177 -16.45 1.42 10.83
C MET A 177 -17.49 2.24 10.09
N SER A 178 -17.12 3.36 9.52
CA SER A 178 -18.01 4.23 8.72
C SER A 178 -17.65 4.10 7.26
N VAL A 179 -18.67 3.89 6.42
CA VAL A 179 -18.54 3.70 4.97
C VAL A 179 -19.31 4.80 4.25
N ILE A 180 -18.58 5.53 3.40
CA ILE A 180 -19.10 6.64 2.59
C ILE A 180 -19.13 6.20 1.14
N ASP A 181 -20.25 6.41 0.46
CA ASP A 181 -20.36 6.25 -0.98
C ASP A 181 -19.62 7.40 -1.68
N LEU A 182 -18.64 7.08 -2.54
CA LEU A 182 -17.79 8.08 -3.18
C LEU A 182 -18.44 8.77 -4.36
N GLN A 183 -19.50 8.19 -4.95
CA GLN A 183 -20.24 8.82 -6.03
C GLN A 183 -21.15 9.93 -5.50
N THR A 184 -21.83 9.67 -4.40
CA THR A 184 -22.76 10.62 -3.78
C THR A 184 -22.11 11.48 -2.70
N GLU A 185 -20.95 11.07 -2.20
CA GLU A 185 -20.27 11.62 -1.02
C GLU A 185 -21.20 11.70 0.20
N GLN A 186 -21.99 10.64 0.42
CA GLN A 186 -22.90 10.51 1.55
C GLN A 186 -22.58 9.23 2.38
N PRO A 187 -22.90 9.21 3.69
CA PRO A 187 -22.83 8.00 4.49
C PRO A 187 -23.67 6.87 3.87
N ALA A 188 -23.07 5.71 3.67
CA ALA A 188 -23.73 4.52 3.12
C ALA A 188 -24.19 3.56 4.23
N TRP A 189 -23.28 3.21 5.17
CA TRP A 189 -23.58 2.38 6.32
C TRP A 189 -22.46 2.46 7.36
N GLU A 190 -22.77 1.97 8.57
CA GLU A 190 -21.82 1.82 9.67
C GLU A 190 -21.89 0.41 10.24
N LEU A 191 -20.76 -0.05 10.80
CA LEU A 191 -20.66 -1.29 11.56
C LEU A 191 -19.91 -1.04 12.86
N LYS A 192 -20.51 -1.40 13.98
CA LYS A 192 -19.89 -1.36 15.30
C LYS A 192 -19.15 -2.66 15.57
N LEU A 193 -17.85 -2.58 15.85
CA LEU A 193 -17.05 -3.67 16.42
C LEU A 193 -16.86 -3.48 17.92
N ASP A 194 -16.38 -4.49 18.62
CA ASP A 194 -16.29 -4.48 20.09
C ASP A 194 -15.09 -3.70 20.65
N ALA A 195 -14.19 -3.25 19.80
CA ALA A 195 -13.04 -2.43 20.17
C ALA A 195 -12.68 -1.40 19.11
N GLY A 196 -11.81 -0.47 19.47
CA GLY A 196 -11.31 0.57 18.56
C GLY A 196 -10.64 -0.04 17.33
N ILE A 197 -11.03 0.44 16.15
CA ILE A 197 -10.56 -0.05 14.87
C ILE A 197 -9.22 0.60 14.52
N ARG A 198 -8.23 -0.23 14.24
CA ARG A 198 -6.89 0.12 13.81
C ARG A 198 -6.76 -0.05 12.29
N PRO A 199 -5.55 -0.20 11.70
CA PRO A 199 -5.42 -0.43 10.26
C PRO A 199 -6.33 -1.53 9.71
N MET A 200 -6.74 -1.34 8.47
CA MET A 200 -7.57 -2.28 7.72
C MET A 200 -6.95 -2.56 6.35
N THR A 201 -7.33 -3.70 5.77
CA THR A 201 -7.04 -4.04 4.38
C THR A 201 -8.20 -4.82 3.79
N PHE A 202 -8.21 -5.00 2.47
CA PHE A 202 -9.34 -5.59 1.76
C PHE A 202 -8.93 -6.83 0.99
N GLU A 203 -9.77 -7.84 1.03
CA GLU A 203 -9.75 -8.92 0.06
C GLU A 203 -10.67 -8.58 -1.11
N VAL A 204 -10.17 -8.81 -2.31
CA VAL A 204 -10.90 -8.58 -3.56
C VAL A 204 -11.59 -9.86 -3.98
N GLY A 205 -12.87 -9.78 -4.32
CA GLY A 205 -13.64 -10.87 -4.92
C GLY A 205 -13.25 -11.12 -6.38
N PRO A 206 -13.66 -12.26 -6.96
CA PRO A 206 -13.38 -12.58 -8.36
C PRO A 206 -13.95 -11.55 -9.34
N ASP A 207 -14.99 -10.84 -8.95
CA ASP A 207 -15.66 -9.77 -9.71
C ASP A 207 -15.01 -8.39 -9.52
N GLY A 208 -13.92 -8.31 -8.74
CA GLY A 208 -13.23 -7.06 -8.41
C GLY A 208 -13.87 -6.27 -7.26
N SER A 209 -14.98 -6.73 -6.70
CA SER A 209 -15.63 -6.09 -5.54
C SER A 209 -14.86 -6.35 -4.24
N THR A 210 -15.17 -5.57 -3.21
CA THR A 210 -14.67 -5.83 -1.85
C THR A 210 -15.42 -7.03 -1.26
N ARG A 211 -14.69 -8.12 -0.99
CA ARG A 211 -15.24 -9.33 -0.38
C ARG A 211 -15.21 -9.25 1.14
N ARG A 212 -14.03 -9.13 1.72
CA ARG A 212 -13.81 -9.03 3.16
C ARG A 212 -12.95 -7.83 3.52
N VAL A 213 -13.19 -7.30 4.70
CA VAL A 213 -12.31 -6.33 5.35
C VAL A 213 -11.61 -7.04 6.49
N PHE A 214 -10.28 -6.98 6.53
CA PHE A 214 -9.49 -7.42 7.66
C PHE A 214 -9.13 -6.18 8.48
N ALA A 215 -9.55 -6.15 9.75
CA ALA A 215 -9.40 -4.99 10.62
C ALA A 215 -8.68 -5.37 11.91
N GLN A 216 -7.62 -4.65 12.24
CA GLN A 216 -7.00 -4.79 13.54
C GLN A 216 -7.79 -4.03 14.59
N LEU A 217 -7.84 -4.57 15.80
CA LEU A 217 -8.57 -4.01 16.93
C LEU A 217 -7.61 -3.64 18.06
N SER A 218 -7.95 -2.59 18.81
CA SER A 218 -7.10 -2.06 19.88
C SER A 218 -6.88 -3.03 21.04
N ASN A 219 -7.71 -4.06 21.18
CA ASN A 219 -7.67 -5.07 22.26
C ASN A 219 -7.31 -6.49 21.76
N LEU A 220 -6.95 -6.65 20.48
CA LEU A 220 -6.72 -7.96 19.88
C LEU A 220 -5.30 -8.07 19.28
N ASN A 221 -4.50 -8.99 19.78
CA ASN A 221 -3.29 -9.43 19.09
C ASN A 221 -3.69 -10.37 17.95
N GLY A 222 -4.10 -9.78 16.83
CA GLY A 222 -4.75 -10.46 15.73
C GLY A 222 -5.55 -9.50 14.86
N PHE A 223 -6.63 -10.00 14.26
CA PHE A 223 -7.51 -9.18 13.42
C PHE A 223 -8.94 -9.73 13.37
N ALA A 224 -9.90 -8.83 13.15
CA ALA A 224 -11.28 -9.17 12.85
C ALA A 224 -11.48 -9.32 11.34
N VAL A 225 -12.42 -10.16 10.96
CA VAL A 225 -12.84 -10.41 9.58
C VAL A 225 -14.27 -9.92 9.41
N VAL A 226 -14.49 -8.97 8.52
CA VAL A 226 -15.81 -8.42 8.22
C VAL A 226 -16.18 -8.82 6.80
N ASP A 227 -17.33 -9.44 6.62
CA ASP A 227 -17.96 -9.65 5.33
C ASP A 227 -18.58 -8.31 4.85
N PHE A 228 -18.07 -7.79 3.75
CA PHE A 228 -18.43 -6.44 3.29
C PHE A 228 -19.86 -6.36 2.77
N ALA A 229 -20.33 -7.41 2.10
CA ALA A 229 -21.68 -7.44 1.51
C ALA A 229 -22.77 -7.55 2.57
N THR A 230 -22.58 -8.43 3.57
CA THR A 230 -23.54 -8.63 4.67
C THR A 230 -23.35 -7.59 5.79
N ARG A 231 -22.23 -6.81 5.79
CA ARG A 231 -21.91 -5.80 6.80
C ARG A 231 -21.83 -6.39 8.21
N LYS A 232 -21.21 -7.58 8.33
CA LYS A 232 -21.11 -8.30 9.60
C LYS A 232 -19.68 -8.71 9.89
N GLU A 233 -19.27 -8.61 11.15
CA GLU A 233 -18.12 -9.35 11.65
C GLU A 233 -18.46 -10.84 11.60
N ILE A 234 -17.61 -11.62 10.93
CA ILE A 234 -17.82 -13.07 10.75
C ILE A 234 -16.81 -13.91 11.52
N GLU A 235 -15.67 -13.34 11.87
CA GLU A 235 -14.62 -14.06 12.58
C GLU A 235 -13.65 -13.09 13.26
N LYS A 236 -12.98 -13.56 14.33
CA LYS A 236 -11.77 -12.96 14.91
C LYS A 236 -10.66 -13.98 14.97
N ILE A 237 -9.52 -13.63 14.42
CA ILE A 237 -8.32 -14.48 14.45
C ILE A 237 -7.33 -13.87 15.44
N LYS A 238 -7.03 -14.62 16.51
CA LYS A 238 -5.97 -14.33 17.47
C LYS A 238 -4.68 -14.98 17.00
N PHE A 239 -3.55 -14.26 17.11
CA PHE A 239 -2.24 -14.85 16.85
C PHE A 239 -1.90 -15.88 17.91
N PRO A 240 -1.06 -16.88 17.60
CA PRO A 240 -0.48 -17.78 18.60
C PRO A 240 0.20 -16.99 19.71
N ASP A 241 0.13 -17.51 20.94
CA ASP A 241 0.84 -16.95 22.08
C ASP A 241 2.34 -17.27 21.91
N GLU A 242 3.13 -16.30 21.46
CA GLU A 242 4.57 -16.40 21.36
C GLU A 242 5.23 -15.89 22.65
N PRO A 243 6.32 -16.51 23.13
CA PRO A 243 7.08 -15.98 24.24
C PRO A 243 7.82 -14.73 23.79
N THR A 244 7.31 -13.56 24.16
CA THR A 244 7.74 -12.35 23.44
C THR A 244 8.69 -11.46 24.20
N GLY A 245 8.71 -11.37 25.46
CA GLY A 245 9.56 -10.36 26.15
C GLY A 245 9.33 -8.88 25.71
N TYR A 246 8.46 -8.64 24.71
CA TYR A 246 8.20 -7.34 24.10
C TYR A 246 6.88 -6.70 24.56
N GLY A 247 6.06 -7.39 25.34
CA GLY A 247 4.69 -6.99 25.69
C GLY A 247 4.52 -5.60 26.29
N ALA A 248 5.52 -5.08 27.01
CA ALA A 248 5.49 -3.73 27.58
C ALA A 248 5.52 -2.61 26.51
N GLN A 249 5.88 -2.92 25.27
CA GLN A 249 5.95 -1.96 24.16
C GLN A 249 4.57 -1.71 23.54
N GLU A 250 3.64 -2.64 23.70
CA GLU A 250 2.26 -2.53 23.25
C GLU A 250 1.57 -1.25 23.77
N GLN A 251 1.79 -0.90 25.01
CA GLN A 251 1.18 0.27 25.66
C GLN A 251 1.55 1.59 24.98
N ARG A 252 2.70 1.67 24.32
CA ARG A 252 3.16 2.88 23.64
C ARG A 252 2.34 3.20 22.39
N LEU A 253 1.84 2.18 21.70
CA LEU A 253 1.04 2.36 20.48
C LEU A 253 -0.47 2.12 20.72
N GLY A 254 -0.86 1.72 21.92
CA GLY A 254 -2.25 1.49 22.31
C GLY A 254 -2.94 0.36 21.55
N ALA A 255 -2.16 -0.60 21.03
CA ALA A 255 -2.66 -1.80 20.36
C ALA A 255 -1.58 -2.89 20.33
N PRO A 256 -1.94 -4.20 20.49
CA PRO A 256 -1.00 -5.31 20.43
C PRO A 256 -0.53 -5.66 19.02
N SER A 257 -1.27 -5.25 17.99
CA SER A 257 -0.96 -5.42 16.57
C SER A 257 -1.31 -4.15 15.79
N HIS A 258 -0.71 -3.90 14.62
CA HIS A 258 -0.96 -2.65 13.90
C HIS A 258 -0.96 -2.77 12.38
N GLY A 259 0.17 -2.98 11.68
CA GLY A 259 0.22 -3.04 10.21
C GLY A 259 -0.48 -4.29 9.66
N ILE A 260 -1.28 -4.14 8.62
CA ILE A 260 -2.01 -5.22 7.96
C ILE A 260 -2.10 -4.96 6.46
N GLY A 261 -1.86 -5.97 5.63
CA GLY A 261 -1.93 -5.83 4.18
C GLY A 261 -2.13 -7.15 3.46
N VAL A 262 -3.00 -7.15 2.45
CA VAL A 262 -3.13 -8.23 1.47
C VAL A 262 -2.06 -8.02 0.41
N ALA A 263 -1.30 -9.06 0.08
CA ALA A 263 -0.33 -9.03 -1.00
C ALA A 263 -1.04 -8.74 -2.35
N PRO A 264 -0.41 -8.00 -3.28
CA PRO A 264 -1.03 -7.63 -4.56
C PRO A 264 -1.52 -8.81 -5.41
N ASP A 265 -0.93 -10.00 -5.25
CA ASP A 265 -1.39 -11.23 -5.92
C ASP A 265 -2.63 -11.88 -5.29
N GLY A 266 -3.13 -11.30 -4.19
CA GLY A 266 -4.33 -11.76 -3.48
C GLY A 266 -4.18 -13.07 -2.70
N LYS A 267 -2.95 -13.63 -2.56
CA LYS A 267 -2.75 -14.97 -2.00
C LYS A 267 -2.45 -15.01 -0.51
N THR A 268 -1.93 -13.91 0.04
CA THR A 268 -1.51 -13.86 1.44
C THR A 268 -1.90 -12.56 2.11
N LEU A 269 -2.21 -12.68 3.41
CA LEU A 269 -2.43 -11.57 4.33
C LEU A 269 -1.26 -11.52 5.32
N TRP A 270 -0.65 -10.35 5.45
CA TRP A 270 0.48 -10.08 6.32
C TRP A 270 0.09 -9.11 7.41
N VAL A 271 0.37 -9.48 8.68
CA VAL A 271 -0.13 -8.73 9.84
C VAL A 271 0.97 -8.60 10.88
N THR A 272 1.28 -7.37 11.29
CA THR A 272 2.32 -7.12 12.30
C THR A 272 1.80 -7.39 13.70
N SER A 273 2.64 -7.95 14.56
CA SER A 273 2.43 -8.04 16.01
C SER A 273 3.53 -7.28 16.74
N LEU A 274 3.14 -6.33 17.56
CA LEU A 274 4.06 -5.62 18.45
C LEU A 274 4.50 -6.54 19.59
N MET A 275 3.59 -7.39 20.07
CA MET A 275 3.86 -8.33 21.16
C MET A 275 4.88 -9.39 20.78
N ALA A 276 4.77 -9.92 19.56
CA ALA A 276 5.72 -10.95 19.06
C ALA A 276 6.96 -10.34 18.39
N ASN A 277 7.01 -9.02 18.17
CA ASN A 277 8.02 -8.38 17.33
C ASN A 277 8.19 -9.09 15.97
N ALA A 278 7.07 -9.38 15.32
CA ALA A 278 7.02 -10.23 14.14
C ALA A 278 5.92 -9.79 13.17
N VAL A 279 5.96 -10.37 11.97
CA VAL A 279 4.86 -10.29 10.99
C VAL A 279 4.33 -11.70 10.77
N PHE A 280 3.05 -11.92 11.05
CA PHE A 280 2.35 -13.18 10.79
C PHE A 280 1.81 -13.22 9.37
N VAL A 281 1.79 -14.41 8.78
CA VAL A 281 1.38 -14.64 7.38
C VAL A 281 0.26 -15.66 7.34
N TYR A 282 -0.83 -15.29 6.68
CA TYR A 282 -1.99 -16.15 6.49
C TYR A 282 -2.24 -16.38 4.99
N SER A 283 -2.68 -17.58 4.60
CA SER A 283 -3.16 -17.83 3.24
C SER A 283 -4.51 -17.16 2.99
N LEU A 284 -4.79 -16.81 1.76
CA LEU A 284 -6.10 -16.37 1.29
C LEU A 284 -6.60 -17.34 0.20
N PRO A 285 -7.89 -17.65 0.18
CA PRO A 285 -8.96 -17.11 1.06
C PRO A 285 -9.14 -17.84 2.40
N GLU A 286 -8.39 -18.93 2.69
CA GLU A 286 -8.68 -19.87 3.79
C GLU A 286 -8.30 -19.35 5.18
N LEU A 287 -7.51 -18.27 5.28
CA LEU A 287 -6.99 -17.69 6.52
C LEU A 287 -6.21 -18.70 7.38
N LYS A 288 -5.47 -19.63 6.74
CA LYS A 288 -4.60 -20.56 7.45
C LYS A 288 -3.25 -19.90 7.72
N LEU A 289 -2.80 -19.98 8.97
CA LEU A 289 -1.48 -19.50 9.37
C LEU A 289 -0.39 -20.27 8.60
N GLN A 290 0.46 -19.52 7.89
CA GLN A 290 1.61 -20.06 7.15
C GLN A 290 2.91 -19.98 7.95
N GLY A 291 2.97 -19.07 8.93
CA GLY A 291 4.11 -18.85 9.78
C GLY A 291 4.26 -17.38 10.15
N HIS A 292 5.45 -17.01 10.63
CA HIS A 292 5.78 -15.63 10.95
C HIS A 292 7.23 -15.30 10.58
N VAL A 293 7.52 -14.02 10.46
CA VAL A 293 8.86 -13.47 10.23
C VAL A 293 9.23 -12.61 11.44
N ALA A 294 10.26 -13.03 12.19
CA ALA A 294 10.78 -12.23 13.28
C ALA A 294 11.45 -10.95 12.73
N LEU A 295 11.24 -9.84 13.42
CA LEU A 295 11.81 -8.55 13.07
C LEU A 295 13.05 -8.24 13.90
N PRO A 296 13.96 -7.37 13.41
CA PRO A 296 15.13 -6.96 14.16
C PRO A 296 14.77 -6.36 15.52
N ASP A 297 15.64 -6.49 16.46
CA ASP A 297 15.59 -5.84 17.77
C ASP A 297 16.85 -4.99 18.04
N LEU A 298 16.78 -4.15 19.05
CA LEU A 298 17.89 -3.32 19.51
C LEU A 298 18.29 -3.75 20.92
N LYS A 299 19.51 -4.28 21.04
CA LYS A 299 20.12 -4.61 22.34
C LYS A 299 20.92 -3.42 22.85
N LEU A 300 20.50 -2.82 23.93
CA LEU A 300 21.21 -1.73 24.57
C LEU A 300 22.01 -2.21 25.78
N LYS A 301 23.24 -1.68 25.95
CA LYS A 301 24.09 -1.98 27.10
C LYS A 301 23.37 -1.55 28.39
N GLY A 302 23.32 -2.46 29.37
CA GLY A 302 22.65 -2.22 30.65
C GLY A 302 21.20 -2.61 30.72
N PHE A 303 20.60 -3.06 29.61
CA PHE A 303 19.22 -3.57 29.58
C PHE A 303 19.25 -5.10 29.39
N THR A 304 18.45 -5.80 30.18
CA THR A 304 18.33 -7.27 30.11
C THR A 304 17.48 -7.74 28.95
N GLN A 305 16.48 -6.94 28.58
CA GLN A 305 15.57 -7.23 27.48
C GLN A 305 15.87 -6.35 26.27
N PRO A 306 15.78 -6.88 25.06
CA PRO A 306 15.92 -6.09 23.84
C PRO A 306 14.69 -5.17 23.63
N PHE A 307 14.90 -4.08 22.89
CA PHE A 307 13.83 -3.24 22.40
C PHE A 307 13.38 -3.76 21.04
N GLY A 308 12.11 -4.14 20.89
CA GLY A 308 11.55 -4.59 19.64
C GLY A 308 11.45 -3.47 18.60
N ALA A 309 11.27 -3.87 17.34
CA ALA A 309 11.14 -2.98 16.21
C ALA A 309 9.92 -2.03 16.31
N LEU A 310 8.88 -2.38 17.08
CA LEU A 310 7.57 -1.74 17.08
C LEU A 310 7.02 -1.64 15.64
N PRO A 311 6.75 -2.79 14.99
CA PRO A 311 6.32 -2.82 13.60
C PRO A 311 4.98 -2.11 13.44
N ASN A 312 4.96 -1.07 12.57
CA ASN A 312 3.82 -0.16 12.51
C ASN A 312 2.98 -0.34 11.26
N TRP A 313 3.57 -0.33 10.07
CA TRP A 313 2.85 -0.38 8.81
C TRP A 313 3.50 -1.33 7.81
N VAL A 314 2.73 -1.75 6.80
CA VAL A 314 3.23 -2.64 5.75
C VAL A 314 2.84 -2.11 4.37
N THR A 315 3.71 -2.36 3.38
CA THR A 315 3.42 -2.16 1.97
C THR A 315 4.19 -3.17 1.12
N PHE A 316 3.74 -3.44 -0.09
CA PHE A 316 4.33 -4.45 -0.97
C PHE A 316 4.91 -3.85 -2.23
N THR A 317 5.87 -4.53 -2.84
CA THR A 317 6.16 -4.32 -4.26
C THR A 317 5.01 -4.85 -5.11
N PRO A 318 4.73 -4.25 -6.30
CA PRO A 318 3.59 -4.66 -7.14
C PRO A 318 3.62 -6.12 -7.60
N ASP A 319 4.81 -6.71 -7.66
CA ASP A 319 5.04 -8.12 -8.02
C ASP A 319 4.90 -9.08 -6.83
N SER A 320 4.51 -8.60 -5.67
CA SER A 320 4.36 -9.33 -4.42
C SER A 320 5.63 -10.02 -3.89
N LYS A 321 6.82 -9.71 -4.43
CA LYS A 321 8.06 -10.38 -4.00
C LYS A 321 8.62 -9.85 -2.69
N LEU A 322 8.43 -8.56 -2.43
CA LEU A 322 8.89 -7.93 -1.20
C LEU A 322 7.74 -7.26 -0.47
N ILE A 323 7.76 -7.40 0.85
CA ILE A 323 6.96 -6.58 1.77
C ILE A 323 7.92 -5.71 2.58
N TYR A 324 7.56 -4.46 2.77
CA TYR A 324 8.29 -3.49 3.58
C TYR A 324 7.50 -3.20 4.85
N VAL A 325 8.19 -3.25 5.99
CA VAL A 325 7.61 -3.03 7.32
C VAL A 325 8.32 -1.86 7.98
N SER A 326 7.58 -0.83 8.37
CA SER A 326 8.15 0.28 9.15
C SER A 326 8.34 -0.11 10.61
N ASN A 327 9.54 0.10 11.14
CA ASN A 327 9.97 -0.26 12.49
C ASN A 327 10.14 1.00 13.33
N SER A 328 9.04 1.48 13.93
CA SER A 328 9.00 2.76 14.65
C SER A 328 9.95 2.83 15.84
N GLY A 329 10.23 1.68 16.48
CA GLY A 329 11.08 1.61 17.68
C GLY A 329 12.57 1.69 17.40
N ILE A 330 13.03 1.39 16.18
CA ILE A 330 14.45 1.25 15.83
C ILE A 330 14.85 2.04 14.57
N ARG A 331 14.05 3.02 14.16
CA ARG A 331 14.32 3.94 13.02
C ARG A 331 14.73 3.22 11.74
N SER A 332 14.00 2.19 11.38
CA SER A 332 14.32 1.41 10.19
C SER A 332 13.08 0.93 9.46
N VAL A 333 13.31 0.39 8.27
CA VAL A 333 12.34 -0.35 7.48
C VAL A 333 12.93 -1.72 7.18
N SER A 334 12.21 -2.79 7.50
CA SER A 334 12.58 -4.14 7.11
C SER A 334 12.00 -4.47 5.73
N ALA A 335 12.85 -4.89 4.80
CA ALA A 335 12.43 -5.53 3.56
C ALA A 335 12.43 -7.05 3.78
N ILE A 336 11.33 -7.71 3.46
CA ILE A 336 11.11 -9.13 3.66
C ILE A 336 10.82 -9.79 2.32
N ASP A 337 11.54 -10.84 1.96
CA ASP A 337 11.21 -11.73 0.85
C ASP A 337 9.96 -12.53 1.23
N THR A 338 8.89 -12.37 0.46
CA THR A 338 7.59 -12.96 0.76
C THR A 338 7.57 -14.48 0.58
N ARG A 339 8.35 -15.00 -0.35
CA ARG A 339 8.46 -16.44 -0.62
C ARG A 339 9.34 -17.14 0.41
N ALA A 340 10.48 -16.55 0.73
CA ALA A 340 11.42 -17.10 1.70
C ALA A 340 10.98 -16.85 3.14
N MET A 341 10.04 -15.92 3.37
CA MET A 341 9.62 -15.43 4.70
C MET A 341 10.82 -15.03 5.57
N LYS A 342 11.70 -14.20 5.01
CA LYS A 342 12.94 -13.76 5.68
C LYS A 342 13.19 -12.27 5.44
N VAL A 343 13.69 -11.58 6.47
CA VAL A 343 14.22 -10.22 6.32
C VAL A 343 15.46 -10.28 5.43
N VAL A 344 15.43 -9.54 4.32
CA VAL A 344 16.55 -9.46 3.36
C VAL A 344 17.32 -8.15 3.47
N ALA A 345 16.73 -7.12 4.06
CA ALA A 345 17.41 -5.87 4.37
C ALA A 345 16.76 -5.17 5.57
N ASN A 346 17.58 -4.44 6.34
CA ASN A 346 17.12 -3.49 7.34
C ASN A 346 17.67 -2.10 6.96
N ILE A 347 16.78 -1.20 6.59
CA ILE A 347 17.09 0.08 5.93
C ILE A 347 16.94 1.18 6.96
N PRO A 348 18.02 1.88 7.35
CA PRO A 348 17.92 3.04 8.24
C PRO A 348 17.10 4.16 7.60
N VAL A 349 16.18 4.74 8.37
CA VAL A 349 15.34 5.87 7.98
C VAL A 349 15.28 6.91 9.10
N GLY A 350 14.40 7.90 9.00
CA GLY A 350 14.23 8.93 10.02
C GLY A 350 13.55 8.45 11.31
N GLU A 351 13.15 9.40 12.14
CA GLU A 351 12.61 9.12 13.47
C GLU A 351 11.16 8.70 13.45
N VAL A 352 10.87 7.60 14.15
CA VAL A 352 9.52 7.01 14.27
C VAL A 352 8.87 6.81 12.91
N PRO A 353 9.45 5.95 12.03
CA PRO A 353 8.80 5.64 10.76
C PRO A 353 7.45 4.98 11.02
N LYS A 354 6.37 5.54 10.47
CA LYS A 354 5.01 5.05 10.68
C LYS A 354 4.38 4.55 9.38
N ARG A 355 3.82 5.47 8.60
CA ARG A 355 3.17 5.05 7.35
C ARG A 355 4.20 4.76 6.29
N ILE A 356 3.92 3.73 5.54
CA ILE A 356 4.76 3.32 4.42
C ILE A 356 3.84 2.97 3.25
N ASN A 357 4.15 3.46 2.05
CA ASN A 357 3.33 3.21 0.88
C ASN A 357 4.20 3.07 -0.38
N THR A 358 3.71 2.30 -1.33
CA THR A 358 4.40 2.00 -2.59
C THR A 358 3.83 2.82 -3.73
N LEU A 359 4.70 3.49 -4.46
CA LEU A 359 4.41 4.10 -5.75
C LEU A 359 5.02 3.27 -6.87
N ALA A 360 4.19 2.77 -7.77
CA ALA A 360 4.62 2.15 -9.02
C ALA A 360 4.35 3.12 -10.17
N MET A 361 5.40 3.53 -10.85
CA MET A 361 5.33 4.40 -12.04
C MET A 361 5.46 3.53 -13.28
N ARG A 362 4.57 3.71 -14.23
CA ARG A 362 4.61 3.03 -15.54
C ARG A 362 5.56 3.72 -16.50
#